data_6be5d90a8f850ade0a8b6e8884deb038
#
_entry.id   6be5d90a8f850ade0a8b6e8884deb038
#
_cell.length_a   1.000
_cell.length_b   1.000
_cell.length_c   1.000
_cell.angle_alpha   90.00
_cell.angle_beta   90.00
_cell.angle_gamma   90.00
#
_symmetry.space_group_name_H-M   'P 1'
#
loop_
_entity.id
_entity.type
_entity.pdbx_description
1 polymer ?
#
loop_
_entity_poly.entity_id
_entity_poly.type
_entity_poly.pdbx_seq_one_letter_code
_entity_poly.pdbx_strand_id
1 'polypeptide(L)'
;DWFRSAHADAAAEAFRHWDEDEEIRPACAICHSGEGFRDYHGLDGSEPGVVEGPIDTGGVVDCGTCHNAGLARITEVKFPSGLLHPVQGVEASCMTCHQGRTAGINVRDATAGMEDDTVNPELRFLNPHYATAAASWLGGYGGAGYHYDGRDYAGRFFHARPVSTCNSCHEPHTLEVEFEPCLTCHQANSPQDIRIARQSYDGSGDTSVGIRSDIQANAALLHKMITSYAGDVAGVPMVYDGTRYPYFFTDANGDGVIDEAEGKPIAYNAWTPRSLRTAYNWKLVTSDPGNFAHNPPYALQLLYDSIEDLSGPLGTDIQGLNLLR
;
A
#
# COMPACT_ATOMS: atom_id res chain seq x y z
N ASP A 1 -1.39 -24.62 12.73
CA ASP A 1 -2.03 -23.36 12.33
C ASP A 1 -1.17 -22.60 11.34
N TRP A 2 0.10 -22.26 11.62
CA TRP A 2 1.01 -21.57 10.70
C TRP A 2 1.10 -22.18 9.30
N PHE A 3 1.18 -23.51 9.18
CA PHE A 3 1.20 -24.22 7.89
C PHE A 3 0.01 -23.97 6.96
N ARG A 4 -1.05 -23.31 7.46
CA ARG A 4 -2.23 -22.93 6.66
C ARG A 4 -2.28 -21.43 6.36
N SER A 5 -1.33 -20.68 6.87
CA SER A 5 -1.25 -19.23 6.66
C SER A 5 -0.62 -18.91 5.31
N ALA A 6 -0.87 -17.68 4.81
CA ALA A 6 -0.24 -17.18 3.61
C ALA A 6 1.29 -17.06 3.73
N HIS A 7 1.84 -16.95 4.95
CA HIS A 7 3.28 -16.92 5.18
C HIS A 7 3.96 -18.29 4.95
N ALA A 8 3.22 -19.38 5.07
CA ALA A 8 3.72 -20.74 4.86
C ALA A 8 3.40 -21.30 3.47
N ASP A 9 2.63 -20.59 2.66
CA ASP A 9 2.18 -21.06 1.34
C ASP A 9 3.30 -20.96 0.31
N ALA A 10 4.14 -22.00 0.26
CA ALA A 10 5.25 -22.09 -0.72
C ALA A 10 4.76 -22.13 -2.18
N ALA A 11 3.46 -22.24 -2.46
CA ALA A 11 2.90 -22.15 -3.80
C ALA A 11 2.43 -20.75 -4.17
N ALA A 12 2.42 -19.82 -3.20
CA ALA A 12 2.03 -18.44 -3.45
C ALA A 12 3.03 -17.72 -4.35
N GLU A 13 2.51 -16.85 -5.22
CA GLU A 13 3.31 -16.01 -6.13
C GLU A 13 4.42 -15.23 -5.39
N ALA A 14 4.15 -14.82 -4.15
CA ALA A 14 5.12 -14.11 -3.32
C ALA A 14 6.42 -14.90 -3.06
N PHE A 15 6.40 -16.22 -3.15
CA PHE A 15 7.56 -17.07 -2.91
C PHE A 15 8.03 -17.80 -4.17
N ARG A 16 7.25 -17.75 -5.26
CA ARG A 16 7.55 -18.43 -6.52
C ARG A 16 7.93 -17.50 -7.66
N HIS A 17 7.83 -16.19 -7.44
CA HIS A 17 8.07 -15.18 -8.47
C HIS A 17 9.44 -15.30 -9.15
N TRP A 18 10.42 -15.87 -8.47
CA TRP A 18 11.81 -16.02 -8.94
C TRP A 18 12.19 -17.47 -9.27
N ASP A 19 11.24 -18.40 -9.38
CA ASP A 19 11.55 -19.81 -9.65
C ASP A 19 12.32 -20.00 -10.96
N GLU A 20 12.06 -19.18 -11.99
CA GLU A 20 12.77 -19.21 -13.26
C GLU A 20 14.20 -18.62 -13.16
N ASP A 21 14.42 -17.69 -12.24
CA ASP A 21 15.72 -17.08 -11.97
C ASP A 21 16.58 -17.94 -11.02
N GLU A 22 15.98 -18.91 -10.33
CA GLU A 22 16.56 -19.80 -9.30
C GLU A 22 17.10 -19.05 -8.07
N GLU A 23 17.00 -17.73 -8.02
CA GLU A 23 17.50 -16.90 -6.93
C GLU A 23 16.62 -15.67 -6.66
N ILE A 24 16.47 -15.29 -5.39
CA ILE A 24 15.79 -14.07 -4.96
C ILE A 24 16.83 -12.96 -4.75
N ARG A 25 16.68 -11.87 -5.47
CA ARG A 25 17.62 -10.72 -5.36
C ARG A 25 17.61 -10.14 -3.94
N PRO A 26 18.75 -9.65 -3.43
CA PRO A 26 18.87 -9.13 -2.06
C PRO A 26 17.77 -8.18 -1.63
N ALA A 27 17.43 -7.19 -2.46
CA ALA A 27 16.38 -6.22 -2.14
C ALA A 27 14.97 -6.82 -2.03
N CYS A 28 14.73 -7.99 -2.61
CA CYS A 28 13.46 -8.71 -2.54
C CYS A 28 13.47 -9.73 -1.39
N ALA A 29 14.60 -10.37 -1.15
CA ALA A 29 14.76 -11.43 -0.16
C ALA A 29 14.46 -10.96 1.28
N ILE A 30 14.64 -9.68 1.58
CA ILE A 30 14.30 -9.08 2.89
C ILE A 30 12.89 -9.46 3.36
N CYS A 31 11.93 -9.53 2.42
CA CYS A 31 10.52 -9.77 2.71
C CYS A 31 10.00 -11.10 2.14
N HIS A 32 10.65 -11.63 1.10
CA HIS A 32 10.19 -12.82 0.38
C HIS A 32 10.98 -14.09 0.74
N SER A 33 11.79 -14.04 1.81
CA SER A 33 12.52 -15.18 2.35
C SER A 33 12.76 -14.99 3.85
N GLY A 34 12.54 -16.04 4.65
CA GLY A 34 12.92 -16.03 6.07
C GLY A 34 14.44 -15.96 6.25
N GLU A 35 15.21 -16.52 5.33
CA GLU A 35 16.67 -16.42 5.30
C GLU A 35 17.13 -14.99 5.03
N GLY A 36 16.64 -14.36 3.95
CA GLY A 36 16.97 -12.98 3.63
C GLY A 36 16.52 -11.97 4.70
N PHE A 37 15.41 -12.26 5.40
CA PHE A 37 15.01 -11.47 6.56
C PHE A 37 16.05 -11.54 7.69
N ARG A 38 16.54 -12.76 8.00
CA ARG A 38 17.55 -12.95 9.06
C ARG A 38 18.88 -12.31 8.70
N ASP A 39 19.31 -12.48 7.46
CA ASP A 39 20.51 -11.86 6.91
C ASP A 39 20.42 -10.32 7.04
N TYR A 40 19.35 -9.72 6.49
CA TYR A 40 19.14 -8.27 6.58
C TYR A 40 19.20 -7.70 8.01
N HIS A 41 18.72 -8.46 8.99
CA HIS A 41 18.72 -8.04 10.39
C HIS A 41 19.95 -8.52 11.18
N GLY A 42 20.91 -9.19 10.55
CA GLY A 42 22.10 -9.74 11.20
C GLY A 42 21.77 -10.81 12.26
N LEU A 43 20.67 -11.55 12.07
CA LEU A 43 20.20 -12.55 13.03
C LEU A 43 20.91 -13.90 12.88
N ASP A 44 21.63 -14.10 11.81
CA ASP A 44 22.48 -15.25 11.47
C ASP A 44 23.97 -14.99 11.71
N GLY A 45 24.33 -13.76 12.02
CA GLY A 45 25.71 -13.33 12.29
C GLY A 45 26.29 -12.44 11.20
N SER A 46 25.51 -12.14 10.15
CA SER A 46 25.84 -11.18 9.09
C SER A 46 25.83 -9.72 9.58
N GLU A 47 26.20 -8.78 8.72
CA GLU A 47 26.14 -7.35 9.01
C GLU A 47 24.70 -6.82 8.85
N PRO A 48 24.09 -6.20 9.90
CA PRO A 48 22.74 -5.69 9.80
C PRO A 48 22.59 -4.58 8.73
N GLY A 49 21.46 -4.61 8.01
CA GLY A 49 21.08 -3.60 7.02
C GLY A 49 21.42 -3.99 5.58
N VAL A 50 22.04 -5.13 5.37
CA VAL A 50 22.42 -5.65 4.06
C VAL A 50 22.02 -7.11 3.96
N VAL A 51 21.51 -7.54 2.81
CA VAL A 51 21.47 -8.95 2.42
C VAL A 51 22.72 -9.20 1.56
N GLU A 52 23.62 -10.06 2.04
CA GLU A 52 24.99 -10.18 1.49
C GLU A 52 25.05 -10.74 0.07
N GLY A 53 24.03 -11.48 -0.35
CA GLY A 53 23.94 -12.07 -1.68
C GLY A 53 22.53 -12.48 -2.06
N PRO A 54 22.31 -12.98 -3.29
CA PRO A 54 21.05 -13.60 -3.65
C PRO A 54 20.74 -14.80 -2.75
N ILE A 55 19.47 -15.02 -2.48
CA ILE A 55 18.95 -16.13 -1.66
C ILE A 55 18.29 -17.16 -2.58
N ASP A 56 18.50 -18.44 -2.33
CA ASP A 56 17.89 -19.52 -3.09
C ASP A 56 16.33 -19.45 -3.01
N THR A 57 15.66 -19.81 -4.10
CA THR A 57 14.20 -19.90 -4.14
C THR A 57 13.69 -21.07 -3.30
N GLY A 58 12.36 -21.10 -3.04
CA GLY A 58 11.71 -22.18 -2.30
C GLY A 58 11.60 -21.94 -0.80
N GLY A 59 12.14 -20.85 -0.26
CA GLY A 59 11.93 -20.39 1.11
C GLY A 59 10.56 -19.72 1.27
N VAL A 60 10.13 -19.61 2.54
CA VAL A 60 8.89 -18.91 2.98
C VAL A 60 9.22 -18.05 4.18
N VAL A 61 8.24 -17.32 4.72
CA VAL A 61 8.36 -16.69 6.04
C VAL A 61 8.29 -17.78 7.10
N ASP A 62 9.42 -18.29 7.53
CA ASP A 62 9.54 -19.43 8.43
C ASP A 62 9.44 -19.04 9.92
N CYS A 63 9.47 -20.06 10.77
CA CYS A 63 9.40 -19.87 12.24
C CYS A 63 10.51 -18.95 12.76
N GLY A 64 11.71 -19.03 12.19
CA GLY A 64 12.87 -18.26 12.61
C GLY A 64 12.78 -16.76 12.29
N THR A 65 11.87 -16.37 11.39
CA THR A 65 11.56 -14.96 11.09
C THR A 65 10.91 -14.26 12.29
N CYS A 66 10.08 -14.98 13.06
CA CYS A 66 9.37 -14.45 14.23
C CYS A 66 9.88 -15.01 15.56
N HIS A 67 10.39 -16.25 15.58
CA HIS A 67 10.91 -16.94 16.76
C HIS A 67 12.45 -16.97 16.77
N ASN A 68 13.06 -15.80 16.84
CA ASN A 68 14.51 -15.63 16.89
C ASN A 68 14.89 -14.76 18.11
N ALA A 69 15.79 -15.25 18.96
CA ALA A 69 16.24 -14.50 20.13
C ALA A 69 16.92 -13.15 19.77
N GLY A 70 17.41 -13.03 18.53
CA GLY A 70 18.01 -11.81 18.02
C GLY A 70 17.01 -10.68 17.76
N LEU A 71 15.71 -10.97 17.59
CA LEU A 71 14.68 -9.94 17.38
C LEU A 71 14.64 -8.87 18.46
N ALA A 72 14.97 -9.23 19.71
CA ALA A 72 15.07 -8.26 20.80
C ALA A 72 16.17 -7.20 20.60
N ARG A 73 17.09 -7.41 19.66
CA ARG A 73 18.15 -6.45 19.30
C ARG A 73 17.72 -5.48 18.20
N ILE A 74 16.64 -5.79 17.48
CA ILE A 74 16.08 -4.89 16.48
C ILE A 74 15.28 -3.83 17.23
N THR A 75 15.79 -2.61 17.26
CA THR A 75 15.17 -1.50 17.98
C THR A 75 14.44 -0.53 17.06
N GLU A 76 14.68 -0.63 15.76
CA GLU A 76 14.04 0.22 14.75
C GLU A 76 13.92 -0.49 13.40
N VAL A 77 12.93 -0.06 12.60
CA VAL A 77 12.76 -0.45 11.20
C VAL A 77 12.84 0.80 10.34
N LYS A 78 13.66 0.73 9.29
CA LYS A 78 13.79 1.80 8.29
C LYS A 78 12.73 1.66 7.21
N PHE A 79 11.85 2.65 7.12
CA PHE A 79 10.80 2.72 6.10
C PHE A 79 11.31 3.33 4.79
N PRO A 80 10.64 3.08 3.64
CA PRO A 80 11.02 3.63 2.33
C PRO A 80 11.06 5.17 2.29
N SER A 81 10.33 5.85 3.18
CA SER A 81 10.39 7.31 3.36
C SER A 81 11.68 7.81 3.99
N GLY A 82 12.53 6.90 4.48
CA GLY A 82 13.71 7.21 5.28
C GLY A 82 13.44 7.28 6.78
N LEU A 83 12.18 7.17 7.21
CA LEU A 83 11.83 7.13 8.63
C LEU A 83 12.46 5.92 9.32
N LEU A 84 13.14 6.14 10.44
CA LEU A 84 13.53 5.10 11.39
C LEU A 84 12.46 5.02 12.47
N HIS A 85 11.65 3.97 12.43
CA HIS A 85 10.55 3.78 13.39
C HIS A 85 10.97 2.83 14.50
N PRO A 86 10.86 3.24 15.77
CA PRO A 86 11.19 2.38 16.90
C PRO A 86 10.22 1.20 17.00
N VAL A 87 10.75 0.00 17.16
CA VAL A 87 10.00 -1.26 17.28
C VAL A 87 10.47 -2.08 18.46
N GLN A 88 9.68 -3.07 18.83
CA GLN A 88 10.05 -4.05 19.86
C GLN A 88 9.58 -5.46 19.46
N GLY A 89 10.52 -6.41 19.59
CA GLY A 89 10.21 -7.83 19.43
C GLY A 89 9.62 -8.17 18.05
N VAL A 90 8.55 -8.95 18.04
CA VAL A 90 7.91 -9.46 16.81
C VAL A 90 7.33 -8.38 15.90
N GLU A 91 7.05 -7.19 16.39
CA GLU A 91 6.60 -6.07 15.53
C GLU A 91 7.64 -5.72 14.46
N ALA A 92 8.93 -5.92 14.77
CA ALA A 92 10.00 -5.75 13.78
C ALA A 92 9.79 -6.63 12.55
N SER A 93 9.39 -7.90 12.75
CA SER A 93 9.12 -8.83 11.64
C SER A 93 7.94 -8.36 10.81
N CYS A 94 6.82 -7.99 11.44
CA CYS A 94 5.65 -7.49 10.73
C CYS A 94 6.00 -6.25 9.89
N MET A 95 6.62 -5.25 10.53
CA MET A 95 6.88 -3.96 9.89
C MET A 95 7.92 -4.02 8.79
N THR A 96 8.93 -4.89 8.90
CA THR A 96 9.95 -5.04 7.86
C THR A 96 9.34 -5.43 6.52
N CYS A 97 8.34 -6.33 6.52
CA CYS A 97 7.72 -6.82 5.29
C CYS A 97 6.51 -5.98 4.86
N HIS A 98 5.74 -5.45 5.83
CA HIS A 98 4.49 -4.72 5.56
C HIS A 98 4.65 -3.20 5.43
N GLN A 99 5.86 -2.72 5.18
CA GLN A 99 6.19 -1.29 5.03
C GLN A 99 6.05 -0.74 3.60
N GLY A 100 5.90 -1.62 2.61
CA GLY A 100 5.97 -1.25 1.20
C GLY A 100 7.41 -1.12 0.68
N ARG A 101 7.57 -0.73 -0.60
CA ARG A 101 8.88 -0.56 -1.27
C ARG A 101 9.20 0.88 -1.65
N THR A 102 8.17 1.70 -1.77
CA THR A 102 8.28 3.13 -2.10
C THR A 102 7.42 3.94 -1.15
N ALA A 103 7.67 5.23 -1.09
CA ALA A 103 6.94 6.20 -0.28
C ALA A 103 6.65 7.47 -1.08
N GLY A 104 5.84 8.36 -0.54
CA GLY A 104 5.47 9.62 -1.20
C GLY A 104 6.66 10.47 -1.64
N ILE A 105 7.77 10.42 -0.91
CA ILE A 105 9.00 11.12 -1.28
C ILE A 105 9.55 10.65 -2.64
N ASN A 106 9.47 9.36 -2.96
CA ASN A 106 9.93 8.85 -4.25
C ASN A 106 9.10 9.41 -5.42
N VAL A 107 7.79 9.60 -5.21
CA VAL A 107 6.93 10.26 -6.19
C VAL A 107 7.29 11.73 -6.34
N ARG A 108 7.51 12.43 -5.22
CA ARG A 108 7.93 13.83 -5.21
C ARG A 108 9.26 14.03 -5.95
N ASP A 109 10.24 13.18 -5.68
CA ASP A 109 11.56 13.25 -6.31
C ASP A 109 11.47 12.96 -7.82
N ALA A 110 10.67 11.95 -8.21
CA ALA A 110 10.48 11.59 -9.61
C ALA A 110 9.78 12.69 -10.44
N THR A 111 8.99 13.55 -9.80
CA THR A 111 8.19 14.59 -10.46
C THR A 111 8.71 16.00 -10.21
N ALA A 112 9.86 16.14 -9.51
CA ALA A 112 10.39 17.43 -9.11
C ALA A 112 10.68 18.35 -10.31
N GLY A 113 10.16 19.58 -10.24
CA GLY A 113 10.40 20.61 -11.27
C GLY A 113 9.65 20.39 -12.59
N MET A 114 8.72 19.45 -12.64
CA MET A 114 7.89 19.18 -13.82
C MET A 114 6.55 19.92 -13.73
N GLU A 115 6.00 20.29 -14.88
CA GLU A 115 4.64 20.84 -14.98
C GLU A 115 3.60 19.73 -14.79
N ASP A 116 2.62 19.97 -13.93
CA ASP A 116 1.65 18.99 -13.43
C ASP A 116 0.93 18.18 -14.50
N ASP A 117 0.54 18.81 -15.59
CA ASP A 117 -0.31 18.23 -16.64
C ASP A 117 0.46 17.93 -17.94
N THR A 118 1.78 18.06 -17.90
CA THR A 118 2.64 17.74 -19.06
C THR A 118 3.09 16.29 -19.03
N VAL A 119 2.80 15.56 -20.11
CA VAL A 119 3.26 14.17 -20.27
C VAL A 119 4.78 14.13 -20.31
N ASN A 120 5.36 13.26 -19.50
CA ASN A 120 6.79 12.97 -19.54
C ASN A 120 7.00 11.46 -19.78
N PRO A 121 7.56 11.06 -20.92
CA PRO A 121 7.74 9.66 -21.29
C PRO A 121 8.78 8.92 -20.44
N GLU A 122 9.57 9.63 -19.64
CA GLU A 122 10.51 9.02 -18.69
C GLU A 122 9.84 8.59 -17.37
N LEU A 123 8.66 9.14 -17.07
CA LEU A 123 7.92 8.74 -15.89
C LEU A 123 7.42 7.29 -16.02
N ARG A 124 7.46 6.58 -14.92
CA ARG A 124 6.95 5.21 -14.79
C ARG A 124 6.11 5.11 -13.53
N PHE A 125 5.15 4.18 -13.53
CA PHE A 125 4.37 3.93 -12.34
C PHE A 125 5.28 3.47 -11.20
N LEU A 126 5.15 4.14 -10.05
CA LEU A 126 5.80 3.76 -8.80
C LEU A 126 4.84 2.93 -7.98
N ASN A 127 5.15 1.64 -7.82
CA ASN A 127 4.29 0.74 -7.05
C ASN A 127 4.67 0.79 -5.56
N PRO A 128 3.74 1.19 -4.66
CA PRO A 128 3.99 1.11 -3.21
C PRO A 128 4.20 -0.31 -2.72
N HIS A 129 3.88 -1.30 -3.52
CA HIS A 129 3.88 -2.72 -3.25
C HIS A 129 2.55 -3.22 -2.65
N TYR A 130 2.57 -4.37 -1.96
CA TYR A 130 1.35 -5.03 -1.47
C TYR A 130 1.36 -5.15 0.05
N ALA A 131 0.17 -5.35 0.62
CA ALA A 131 -0.01 -5.58 2.05
C ALA A 131 0.73 -4.53 2.91
N THR A 132 0.57 -3.24 2.57
CA THR A 132 1.30 -2.11 3.14
C THR A 132 0.76 -1.65 4.50
N ALA A 133 0.31 -2.61 5.33
CA ALA A 133 -0.37 -2.35 6.61
C ALA A 133 0.43 -1.48 7.58
N ALA A 134 1.74 -1.73 7.72
CA ALA A 134 2.59 -0.93 8.60
C ALA A 134 2.75 0.50 8.08
N ALA A 135 2.86 0.68 6.75
CA ALA A 135 2.91 1.99 6.13
C ALA A 135 1.61 2.77 6.34
N SER A 136 0.45 2.12 6.13
CA SER A 136 -0.88 2.70 6.38
C SER A 136 -1.04 3.08 7.85
N TRP A 137 -0.68 2.20 8.77
CA TRP A 137 -0.79 2.43 10.21
C TRP A 137 0.01 3.64 10.70
N LEU A 138 1.23 3.83 10.17
CA LEU A 138 2.05 5.01 10.48
C LEU A 138 1.52 6.28 9.82
N GLY A 139 0.81 6.17 8.72
CA GLY A 139 0.15 7.28 8.03
C GLY A 139 1.07 8.43 7.70
N GLY A 140 0.63 9.64 7.98
CA GLY A 140 1.38 10.87 7.72
C GLY A 140 2.72 10.94 8.44
N TYR A 141 2.84 10.34 9.62
CA TYR A 141 4.12 10.21 10.32
C TYR A 141 5.10 9.33 9.54
N GLY A 142 4.62 8.26 8.92
CA GLY A 142 5.42 7.35 8.09
C GLY A 142 5.80 7.93 6.73
N GLY A 143 5.06 8.91 6.24
CA GLY A 143 5.27 9.49 4.91
C GLY A 143 5.01 8.53 3.76
N ALA A 144 4.11 7.55 3.96
CA ALA A 144 3.86 6.48 3.00
C ALA A 144 3.25 6.99 1.68
N GLY A 145 2.22 7.84 1.76
CA GLY A 145 1.55 8.44 0.60
C GLY A 145 2.27 9.68 0.08
N TYR A 146 1.90 10.10 -1.12
CA TYR A 146 2.25 11.43 -1.59
C TYR A 146 1.42 12.47 -0.83
N HIS A 147 2.08 13.34 -0.11
CA HIS A 147 1.45 14.42 0.65
C HIS A 147 1.46 15.71 -0.18
N TYR A 148 0.28 16.28 -0.36
CA TYR A 148 0.12 17.55 -1.06
C TYR A 148 0.61 18.71 -0.21
N ASP A 149 1.21 19.71 -0.84
CA ASP A 149 1.77 20.86 -0.14
C ASP A 149 0.67 21.67 0.59
N GLY A 150 0.97 22.08 1.80
CA GLY A 150 0.04 22.82 2.65
C GLY A 150 -1.08 21.99 3.27
N ARG A 151 -1.03 20.66 3.16
CA ARG A 151 -1.99 19.74 3.77
C ARG A 151 -1.38 19.01 4.96
N ASP A 152 -2.14 18.88 6.02
CA ASP A 152 -1.82 18.04 7.17
C ASP A 152 -2.47 16.68 7.02
N TYR A 153 -1.77 15.63 7.44
CA TYR A 153 -2.21 14.25 7.34
C TYR A 153 -2.25 13.59 8.72
N ALA A 154 -3.25 12.74 8.92
CA ALA A 154 -3.34 11.91 10.11
C ALA A 154 -2.06 11.10 10.27
N GLY A 155 -1.42 11.23 11.43
CA GLY A 155 -0.19 10.51 11.76
C GLY A 155 -0.44 9.05 12.07
N ARG A 156 0.41 8.46 12.90
CA ARG A 156 0.22 7.09 13.39
C ARG A 156 -1.17 6.92 14.00
N PHE A 157 -1.90 5.90 13.57
CA PHE A 157 -3.19 5.58 14.15
C PHE A 157 -3.03 4.91 15.53
N PHE A 158 -3.68 5.46 16.53
CA PHE A 158 -3.67 4.92 17.88
C PHE A 158 -5.02 4.31 18.22
N HIS A 159 -5.06 2.99 18.28
CA HIS A 159 -6.20 2.30 18.80
C HIS A 159 -6.18 2.27 20.35
N ALA A 160 -7.35 2.12 20.97
CA ALA A 160 -7.46 2.03 22.42
C ALA A 160 -6.75 0.78 22.96
N ARG A 161 -6.04 0.93 24.08
CA ARG A 161 -5.44 -0.24 24.76
C ARG A 161 -6.53 -1.17 25.28
N PRO A 162 -6.30 -2.53 25.23
CA PRO A 162 -5.06 -3.22 24.92
C PRO A 162 -4.82 -3.48 23.41
N VAL A 163 -5.72 -3.08 22.53
CA VAL A 163 -5.67 -3.36 21.09
C VAL A 163 -4.78 -2.32 20.39
N SER A 164 -3.46 -2.43 20.53
CA SER A 164 -2.53 -1.39 20.05
C SER A 164 -1.30 -1.92 19.32
N THR A 165 -1.23 -3.22 19.09
CA THR A 165 -0.14 -3.90 18.34
C THR A 165 -0.73 -4.76 17.25
N CYS A 166 0.11 -5.20 16.31
CA CYS A 166 -0.32 -6.09 15.22
C CYS A 166 -0.99 -7.36 15.78
N ASN A 167 -0.35 -7.98 16.76
CA ASN A 167 -0.83 -9.23 17.39
C ASN A 167 -2.06 -9.04 18.29
N SER A 168 -2.48 -7.83 18.58
CA SER A 168 -3.72 -7.61 19.32
C SER A 168 -4.97 -7.75 18.45
N CYS A 169 -4.81 -7.83 17.13
CA CYS A 169 -5.89 -8.02 16.17
C CYS A 169 -5.65 -9.27 15.30
N HIS A 170 -4.40 -9.57 14.95
CA HIS A 170 -4.03 -10.70 14.12
C HIS A 170 -3.47 -11.84 14.97
N GLU A 171 -4.06 -13.03 14.83
CA GLU A 171 -3.46 -14.24 15.40
C GLU A 171 -2.16 -14.54 14.63
N PRO A 172 -0.99 -14.59 15.30
CA PRO A 172 0.31 -14.55 14.59
C PRO A 172 0.62 -15.80 13.76
N HIS A 173 -0.06 -16.93 13.98
CA HIS A 173 0.18 -18.17 13.24
C HIS A 173 -0.82 -18.39 12.09
N THR A 174 -2.09 -18.03 12.29
CA THR A 174 -3.11 -18.13 11.22
C THR A 174 -3.18 -16.87 10.36
N LEU A 175 -2.73 -15.72 10.89
CA LEU A 175 -2.85 -14.37 10.34
C LEU A 175 -4.31 -13.88 10.25
N GLU A 176 -5.25 -14.65 10.77
CA GLU A 176 -6.66 -14.28 10.81
C GLU A 176 -6.88 -13.13 11.83
N VAL A 177 -7.88 -12.32 11.55
CA VAL A 177 -8.29 -11.26 12.47
C VAL A 177 -9.19 -11.83 13.55
N GLU A 178 -8.76 -11.71 14.80
CA GLU A 178 -9.61 -12.03 15.96
C GLU A 178 -10.63 -10.90 16.17
N PHE A 179 -11.90 -11.19 15.90
CA PHE A 179 -12.95 -10.18 15.98
C PHE A 179 -13.57 -10.04 17.37
N GLU A 180 -13.58 -11.10 18.17
CA GLU A 180 -14.20 -11.06 19.50
C GLU A 180 -13.70 -9.91 20.42
N PRO A 181 -12.39 -9.60 20.45
CA PRO A 181 -11.90 -8.46 21.24
C PRO A 181 -12.51 -7.12 20.81
N CYS A 182 -12.84 -6.96 19.53
CA CYS A 182 -13.45 -5.75 18.99
C CYS A 182 -14.85 -5.49 19.59
N LEU A 183 -15.60 -6.55 19.85
CA LEU A 183 -16.99 -6.49 20.37
C LEU A 183 -17.07 -5.92 21.79
N THR A 184 -15.96 -5.84 22.51
CA THR A 184 -15.92 -5.19 23.83
C THR A 184 -16.27 -3.70 23.75
N CYS A 185 -15.95 -3.05 22.63
CA CYS A 185 -16.17 -1.62 22.41
C CYS A 185 -17.06 -1.31 21.20
N HIS A 186 -17.07 -2.18 20.18
CA HIS A 186 -17.80 -1.98 18.95
C HIS A 186 -19.03 -2.89 18.86
N GLN A 187 -20.18 -2.31 18.50
CA GLN A 187 -21.40 -3.07 18.23
C GLN A 187 -21.49 -3.28 16.71
N ALA A 188 -20.84 -4.30 16.20
CA ALA A 188 -20.77 -4.62 14.78
C ALA A 188 -20.85 -6.13 14.55
N ASN A 189 -21.20 -6.57 13.34
CA ASN A 189 -21.25 -8.00 12.99
C ASN A 189 -19.92 -8.50 12.43
N SER A 190 -19.09 -7.58 11.94
CA SER A 190 -17.76 -7.88 11.39
C SER A 190 -16.83 -6.66 11.57
N PRO A 191 -15.51 -6.80 11.48
CA PRO A 191 -14.60 -5.66 11.52
C PRO A 191 -14.90 -4.61 10.43
N GLN A 192 -15.39 -5.07 9.27
CA GLN A 192 -15.72 -4.22 8.12
C GLN A 192 -16.94 -3.30 8.38
N ASP A 193 -17.80 -3.68 9.32
CA ASP A 193 -19.00 -2.92 9.65
C ASP A 193 -18.73 -1.83 10.71
N ILE A 194 -17.51 -1.78 11.24
CA ILE A 194 -17.17 -0.81 12.28
C ILE A 194 -17.12 0.60 11.69
N ARG A 195 -17.88 1.51 12.33
CA ARG A 195 -17.85 2.96 12.10
C ARG A 195 -17.91 3.69 13.43
N ILE A 196 -16.98 4.62 13.65
CA ILE A 196 -17.00 5.55 14.78
C ILE A 196 -17.42 6.94 14.30
N ALA A 197 -17.08 7.27 13.06
CA ALA A 197 -17.42 8.55 12.45
C ALA A 197 -18.94 8.74 12.32
N ARG A 198 -19.41 9.93 12.67
CA ARG A 198 -20.83 10.35 12.55
C ARG A 198 -21.12 11.04 11.21
N GLN A 199 -20.18 11.07 10.31
CA GLN A 199 -20.26 11.70 9.01
C GLN A 199 -19.95 10.67 7.93
N SER A 200 -20.54 10.83 6.76
CA SER A 200 -20.18 10.12 5.54
C SER A 200 -19.09 10.91 4.84
N TYR A 201 -18.03 10.23 4.40
CA TYR A 201 -16.90 10.83 3.70
C TYR A 201 -16.98 10.67 2.18
N ASP A 202 -17.89 9.85 1.68
CA ASP A 202 -18.10 9.54 0.26
C ASP A 202 -19.22 10.37 -0.40
N GLY A 203 -19.81 11.32 0.34
CA GLY A 203 -20.88 12.17 -0.13
C GLY A 203 -22.27 11.51 -0.16
N SER A 204 -22.40 10.23 0.17
CA SER A 204 -23.68 9.51 0.18
C SER A 204 -24.64 9.97 1.31
N GLY A 205 -24.08 10.46 2.40
CA GLY A 205 -24.79 10.76 3.64
C GLY A 205 -25.12 9.51 4.47
N ASP A 206 -24.78 8.31 4.00
CA ASP A 206 -25.07 7.06 4.73
C ASP A 206 -23.98 6.81 5.79
N THR A 207 -24.39 6.78 7.04
CA THR A 207 -23.55 6.44 8.20
C THR A 207 -23.92 5.11 8.84
N SER A 208 -24.81 4.35 8.23
CA SER A 208 -25.27 3.05 8.72
C SER A 208 -24.34 1.90 8.35
N VAL A 209 -23.45 2.10 7.37
CA VAL A 209 -22.44 1.14 6.91
C VAL A 209 -21.08 1.44 7.54
N GLY A 210 -20.16 0.46 7.55
CA GLY A 210 -18.80 0.64 8.05
C GLY A 210 -17.99 1.67 7.28
N ILE A 211 -16.98 2.27 7.92
CA ILE A 211 -16.10 3.27 7.28
C ILE A 211 -15.36 2.74 6.04
N ARG A 212 -15.22 1.42 5.94
CA ARG A 212 -14.68 0.74 4.76
C ARG A 212 -15.45 1.10 3.49
N SER A 213 -16.78 1.27 3.58
CA SER A 213 -17.60 1.62 2.41
C SER A 213 -17.23 2.98 1.83
N ASP A 214 -17.00 3.99 2.68
CA ASP A 214 -16.60 5.33 2.23
C ASP A 214 -15.21 5.29 1.55
N ILE A 215 -14.27 4.54 2.14
CA ILE A 215 -12.93 4.38 1.56
C ILE A 215 -13.02 3.70 0.19
N GLN A 216 -13.83 2.65 0.06
CA GLN A 216 -14.01 1.93 -1.21
C GLN A 216 -14.71 2.80 -2.27
N ALA A 217 -15.74 3.56 -1.88
CA ALA A 217 -16.43 4.48 -2.78
C ALA A 217 -15.49 5.58 -3.31
N ASN A 218 -14.72 6.21 -2.41
CA ASN A 218 -13.75 7.23 -2.79
C ASN A 218 -12.59 6.65 -3.63
N ALA A 219 -12.12 5.43 -3.33
CA ALA A 219 -11.12 4.76 -4.15
C ALA A 219 -11.66 4.44 -5.56
N ALA A 220 -12.90 3.99 -5.68
CA ALA A 220 -13.54 3.75 -6.97
C ALA A 220 -13.72 5.05 -7.78
N LEU A 221 -14.14 6.13 -7.11
CA LEU A 221 -14.24 7.46 -7.74
C LEU A 221 -12.89 7.94 -8.23
N LEU A 222 -11.85 7.87 -7.39
CA LEU A 222 -10.50 8.28 -7.75
C LEU A 222 -9.96 7.47 -8.93
N HIS A 223 -10.16 6.16 -8.95
CA HIS A 223 -9.76 5.32 -10.08
C HIS A 223 -10.43 5.76 -11.39
N LYS A 224 -11.74 6.02 -11.35
CA LYS A 224 -12.47 6.55 -12.50
C LYS A 224 -11.91 7.90 -12.96
N MET A 225 -11.57 8.79 -12.05
CA MET A 225 -11.00 10.08 -12.39
C MET A 225 -9.59 9.96 -12.99
N ILE A 226 -8.76 9.04 -12.48
CA ILE A 226 -7.43 8.75 -13.05
C ILE A 226 -7.56 8.29 -14.50
N THR A 227 -8.48 7.36 -14.80
CA THR A 227 -8.69 6.88 -16.16
C THR A 227 -9.27 7.95 -17.08
N SER A 228 -10.23 8.76 -16.61
CA SER A 228 -10.73 9.92 -17.38
C SER A 228 -9.62 10.93 -17.66
N TYR A 229 -8.79 11.26 -16.66
CA TYR A 229 -7.68 12.19 -16.83
C TYR A 229 -6.66 11.70 -17.86
N ALA A 230 -6.39 10.41 -17.90
CA ALA A 230 -5.49 9.82 -18.88
C ALA A 230 -5.97 10.05 -20.33
N GLY A 231 -7.27 9.89 -20.59
CA GLY A 231 -7.86 10.16 -21.91
C GLY A 231 -8.02 11.65 -22.21
N ASP A 232 -8.64 12.39 -21.27
CA ASP A 232 -9.11 13.76 -21.53
C ASP A 232 -8.02 14.81 -21.42
N VAL A 233 -7.00 14.59 -20.58
CA VAL A 233 -5.93 15.56 -20.30
C VAL A 233 -4.57 15.08 -20.81
N ALA A 234 -4.14 13.87 -20.47
CA ALA A 234 -2.88 13.33 -20.96
C ALA A 234 -2.97 12.85 -22.43
N GLY A 235 -4.18 12.70 -22.96
CA GLY A 235 -4.43 12.39 -24.38
C GLY A 235 -4.21 10.94 -24.78
N VAL A 236 -3.95 10.04 -23.83
CA VAL A 236 -3.78 8.61 -24.03
C VAL A 236 -4.58 7.87 -22.98
N PRO A 237 -5.71 7.24 -23.31
CA PRO A 237 -6.47 6.43 -22.38
C PRO A 237 -5.65 5.28 -21.78
N MET A 238 -6.00 4.88 -20.55
CA MET A 238 -5.35 3.79 -19.83
C MET A 238 -6.35 2.79 -19.27
N VAL A 239 -5.90 1.57 -19.13
CA VAL A 239 -6.61 0.51 -18.40
C VAL A 239 -5.73 -0.03 -17.27
N TYR A 240 -6.36 -0.41 -16.16
CA TYR A 240 -5.68 -1.01 -15.00
C TYR A 240 -5.96 -2.51 -14.94
N ASP A 241 -4.88 -3.30 -14.85
CA ASP A 241 -4.93 -4.74 -14.54
C ASP A 241 -4.09 -5.03 -13.31
N GLY A 242 -4.74 -5.25 -12.17
CA GLY A 242 -4.07 -5.51 -10.88
C GLY A 242 -3.34 -6.85 -10.80
N THR A 243 -3.49 -7.72 -11.78
CA THR A 243 -2.89 -9.05 -11.83
C THR A 243 -1.57 -9.10 -12.60
N ARG A 244 -1.25 -8.02 -13.32
CA ARG A 244 -0.12 -7.98 -14.24
C ARG A 244 0.71 -6.72 -14.08
N TYR A 245 2.00 -6.87 -13.80
CA TYR A 245 2.94 -5.74 -13.80
C TYR A 245 3.10 -5.17 -15.22
N PRO A 246 3.18 -3.82 -15.43
CA PRO A 246 3.24 -2.74 -14.43
C PRO A 246 1.88 -2.17 -14.02
N TYR A 247 0.80 -2.89 -14.16
CA TYR A 247 -0.58 -2.64 -13.71
C TYR A 247 -1.36 -1.62 -14.53
N PHE A 248 -0.74 -0.58 -15.03
CA PHE A 248 -1.35 0.42 -15.89
C PHE A 248 -0.84 0.23 -17.32
N PHE A 249 -1.78 0.07 -18.24
CA PHE A 249 -1.50 -0.23 -19.63
C PHE A 249 -2.18 0.78 -20.55
N THR A 250 -1.66 0.93 -21.77
CA THR A 250 -2.23 1.78 -22.79
C THR A 250 -3.50 1.13 -23.37
N ASP A 251 -4.50 1.97 -23.60
CA ASP A 251 -5.76 1.66 -24.27
C ASP A 251 -6.06 2.82 -25.25
N ALA A 252 -5.26 2.95 -26.30
CA ALA A 252 -5.25 4.14 -27.15
C ALA A 252 -6.56 4.38 -27.89
N ASN A 253 -7.37 3.34 -28.10
CA ASN A 253 -8.67 3.43 -28.76
C ASN A 253 -9.85 3.61 -27.78
N GLY A 254 -9.61 3.45 -26.48
CA GLY A 254 -10.60 3.65 -25.40
C GLY A 254 -11.67 2.55 -25.33
N ASP A 255 -11.35 1.33 -25.79
CA ASP A 255 -12.31 0.20 -25.77
C ASP A 255 -12.29 -0.62 -24.49
N GLY A 256 -11.42 -0.28 -23.55
CA GLY A 256 -11.25 -0.96 -22.27
C GLY A 256 -10.39 -2.22 -22.33
N VAL A 257 -9.70 -2.44 -23.45
CA VAL A 257 -8.81 -3.58 -23.67
C VAL A 257 -7.35 -3.11 -23.67
N ILE A 258 -6.47 -3.90 -23.09
CA ILE A 258 -5.02 -3.62 -23.08
C ILE A 258 -4.49 -3.69 -24.51
N ASP A 259 -3.87 -2.61 -24.96
CA ASP A 259 -3.16 -2.59 -26.25
C ASP A 259 -1.93 -3.48 -26.22
N GLU A 260 -1.66 -4.16 -27.32
CA GLU A 260 -0.49 -5.03 -27.48
C GLU A 260 0.38 -4.59 -28.66
N ALA A 261 1.69 -4.71 -28.49
CA ALA A 261 2.67 -4.63 -29.56
C ALA A 261 3.48 -5.93 -29.60
N GLU A 262 3.52 -6.57 -30.76
CA GLU A 262 4.21 -7.86 -30.96
C GLU A 262 3.74 -8.95 -29.97
N GLY A 263 2.45 -8.95 -29.60
CA GLY A 263 1.85 -9.89 -28.65
C GLY A 263 2.22 -9.63 -27.18
N LYS A 264 2.72 -8.43 -26.85
CA LYS A 264 3.03 -8.02 -25.49
C LYS A 264 2.21 -6.80 -25.09
N PRO A 265 1.69 -6.76 -23.86
CA PRO A 265 0.98 -5.59 -23.34
C PRO A 265 1.84 -4.33 -23.37
N ILE A 266 1.23 -3.22 -23.82
CA ILE A 266 1.91 -1.93 -23.84
C ILE A 266 1.71 -1.25 -22.48
N ALA A 267 2.79 -1.14 -21.71
CA ALA A 267 2.78 -0.38 -20.46
C ALA A 267 2.40 1.08 -20.71
N TYR A 268 1.57 1.66 -19.85
CA TYR A 268 1.21 3.06 -19.96
C TYR A 268 2.45 3.96 -19.79
N ASN A 269 2.63 4.88 -20.74
CA ASN A 269 3.81 5.74 -20.84
C ASN A 269 3.49 7.24 -20.98
N ALA A 270 2.21 7.62 -20.89
CA ALA A 270 1.79 9.01 -20.95
C ALA A 270 1.55 9.60 -19.54
N TRP A 271 2.41 9.24 -18.60
CA TRP A 271 2.34 9.75 -17.24
C TRP A 271 2.64 11.25 -17.18
N THR A 272 1.83 11.96 -16.42
CA THR A 272 2.11 13.33 -15.96
C THR A 272 2.43 13.29 -14.46
N PRO A 273 3.07 14.33 -13.88
CA PRO A 273 3.26 14.39 -12.42
C PRO A 273 1.95 14.20 -11.65
N ARG A 274 0.85 14.82 -12.10
CA ARG A 274 -0.47 14.72 -11.47
C ARG A 274 -1.01 13.29 -11.51
N SER A 275 -1.04 12.66 -12.68
CA SER A 275 -1.55 11.29 -12.79
C SER A 275 -0.71 10.29 -12.01
N LEU A 276 0.62 10.48 -11.93
CA LEU A 276 1.50 9.60 -11.18
C LEU A 276 1.23 9.67 -9.67
N ARG A 277 1.13 10.89 -9.09
CA ARG A 277 0.90 11.05 -7.65
C ARG A 277 -0.48 10.56 -7.22
N THR A 278 -1.51 10.80 -8.03
CA THR A 278 -2.87 10.33 -7.74
C THR A 278 -3.01 8.82 -7.87
N ALA A 279 -2.42 8.21 -8.92
CA ALA A 279 -2.37 6.76 -9.07
C ALA A 279 -1.57 6.08 -7.95
N TYR A 280 -0.48 6.70 -7.51
CA TYR A 280 0.30 6.22 -6.37
C TYR A 280 -0.51 6.18 -5.08
N ASN A 281 -1.18 7.28 -4.73
CA ASN A 281 -2.03 7.35 -3.53
C ASN A 281 -3.20 6.35 -3.60
N TRP A 282 -3.85 6.26 -4.75
CA TRP A 282 -4.89 5.26 -4.98
C TRP A 282 -4.37 3.84 -4.76
N LYS A 283 -3.21 3.52 -5.34
CA LYS A 283 -2.61 2.18 -5.21
C LYS A 283 -2.18 1.89 -3.78
N LEU A 284 -1.61 2.86 -3.07
CA LEU A 284 -1.22 2.69 -1.67
C LEU A 284 -2.44 2.32 -0.80
N VAL A 285 -3.54 3.07 -0.93
CA VAL A 285 -4.75 2.81 -0.16
C VAL A 285 -5.34 1.44 -0.53
N THR A 286 -5.39 1.09 -1.82
CA THR A 286 -5.98 -0.18 -2.26
C THR A 286 -5.07 -1.39 -2.04
N SER A 287 -3.78 -1.19 -1.80
CA SER A 287 -2.82 -2.25 -1.46
C SER A 287 -2.88 -2.71 0.00
N ASP A 288 -3.59 -1.99 0.84
CA ASP A 288 -3.88 -2.37 2.22
C ASP A 288 -5.39 -2.67 2.38
N PRO A 289 -5.81 -3.92 2.32
CA PRO A 289 -7.24 -4.28 2.46
C PRO A 289 -7.80 -3.99 3.87
N GLY A 290 -6.91 -3.80 4.86
CA GLY A 290 -7.22 -3.44 6.24
C GLY A 290 -7.16 -1.94 6.55
N ASN A 291 -7.01 -1.06 5.56
CA ASN A 291 -6.84 0.38 5.74
C ASN A 291 -7.94 1.03 6.61
N PHE A 292 -9.17 0.48 6.57
CA PHE A 292 -10.31 0.91 7.39
C PHE A 292 -10.11 0.67 8.90
N ALA A 293 -9.19 -0.22 9.28
CA ALA A 293 -8.80 -0.49 10.66
C ALA A 293 -7.39 0.04 10.97
N HIS A 294 -6.48 0.01 10.00
CA HIS A 294 -5.11 0.45 10.20
C HIS A 294 -5.01 1.97 10.34
N ASN A 295 -5.63 2.75 9.44
CA ASN A 295 -5.65 4.22 9.54
C ASN A 295 -6.72 4.84 8.60
N PRO A 296 -8.01 4.70 8.90
CA PRO A 296 -9.06 5.22 8.04
C PRO A 296 -8.97 6.73 7.78
N PRO A 297 -8.63 7.60 8.76
CA PRO A 297 -8.47 9.02 8.45
C PRO A 297 -7.40 9.30 7.40
N TYR A 298 -6.26 8.62 7.48
CA TYR A 298 -5.18 8.81 6.51
C TYR A 298 -5.57 8.36 5.11
N ALA A 299 -6.21 7.19 5.00
CA ALA A 299 -6.72 6.67 3.73
C ALA A 299 -7.70 7.65 3.06
N LEU A 300 -8.67 8.16 3.84
CA LEU A 300 -9.66 9.14 3.35
C LEU A 300 -9.01 10.46 2.91
N GLN A 301 -8.03 10.96 3.66
CA GLN A 301 -7.30 12.18 3.30
C GLN A 301 -6.52 12.04 2.01
N LEU A 302 -5.80 10.92 1.81
CA LEU A 302 -5.09 10.65 0.57
C LEU A 302 -6.02 10.58 -0.63
N LEU A 303 -7.17 9.90 -0.47
CA LEU A 303 -8.17 9.78 -1.54
C LEU A 303 -8.80 11.13 -1.86
N TYR A 304 -9.23 11.88 -0.83
CA TYR A 304 -9.84 13.19 -1.01
C TYR A 304 -8.91 14.17 -1.73
N ASP A 305 -7.66 14.32 -1.24
CA ASP A 305 -6.71 15.27 -1.82
C ASP A 305 -6.34 14.89 -3.26
N SER A 306 -6.30 13.59 -3.58
CA SER A 306 -6.06 13.11 -4.94
C SER A 306 -7.26 13.35 -5.87
N ILE A 307 -8.49 13.20 -5.37
CA ILE A 307 -9.73 13.55 -6.09
C ILE A 307 -9.75 15.06 -6.35
N GLU A 308 -9.45 15.88 -5.33
CA GLU A 308 -9.40 17.33 -5.44
C GLU A 308 -8.37 17.77 -6.49
N ASP A 309 -7.19 17.17 -6.49
CA ASP A 309 -6.12 17.47 -7.44
C ASP A 309 -6.53 17.19 -8.90
N LEU A 310 -7.26 16.11 -9.15
CA LEU A 310 -7.77 15.79 -10.50
C LEU A 310 -9.00 16.62 -10.88
N SER A 311 -9.73 17.18 -9.93
CA SER A 311 -11.00 17.88 -10.19
C SER A 311 -10.82 19.12 -11.07
N GLY A 312 -9.73 19.88 -10.86
CA GLY A 312 -9.45 21.08 -11.64
C GLY A 312 -9.33 20.82 -13.16
N PRO A 313 -8.34 20.01 -13.57
CA PRO A 313 -8.14 19.71 -15.00
C PRO A 313 -9.30 18.96 -15.65
N LEU A 314 -10.06 18.17 -14.89
CA LEU A 314 -11.25 17.47 -15.37
C LEU A 314 -12.52 18.33 -15.38
N GLY A 315 -12.49 19.55 -14.82
CA GLY A 315 -13.66 20.39 -14.69
C GLY A 315 -14.75 19.80 -13.78
N THR A 316 -14.37 18.96 -12.82
CA THR A 316 -15.28 18.31 -11.89
C THR A 316 -15.63 19.25 -10.76
N ASP A 317 -16.92 19.41 -10.45
CA ASP A 317 -17.38 20.14 -9.27
C ASP A 317 -17.21 19.31 -8.00
N ILE A 318 -16.07 19.47 -7.33
CA ILE A 318 -15.80 18.73 -6.07
C ILE A 318 -16.79 19.08 -4.94
N GLN A 319 -17.31 20.30 -4.93
CA GLN A 319 -18.30 20.69 -3.90
C GLN A 319 -19.62 19.94 -4.11
N GLY A 320 -20.01 19.71 -5.35
CA GLY A 320 -21.19 18.94 -5.70
C GLY A 320 -21.09 17.45 -5.33
N LEU A 321 -19.88 16.93 -5.15
CA LEU A 321 -19.66 15.56 -4.70
C LEU A 321 -19.93 15.36 -3.19
N ASN A 322 -19.99 16.43 -2.41
CA ASN A 322 -20.20 16.43 -0.94
C ASN A 322 -19.21 15.51 -0.19
N LEU A 323 -18.02 15.31 -0.73
CA LEU A 323 -16.98 14.54 -0.05
C LEU A 323 -16.47 15.30 1.18
N LEU A 324 -16.06 14.54 2.20
CA LEU A 324 -15.34 15.07 3.36
C LEU A 324 -13.90 14.56 3.36
N ARG A 325 -13.00 15.41 3.84
CA ARG A 325 -11.57 15.12 3.96
C ARG A 325 -11.20 14.49 5.31
#